data_b9708d7019b2eb31faaab81ccdc82640
#
_entry.id   b9708d7019b2eb31faaab81ccdc82640
#
_cell.length_a   1.000
_cell.length_b   1.000
_cell.length_c   1.000
_cell.angle_alpha   90.00
_cell.angle_beta   90.00
_cell.angle_gamma   90.00
#
_symmetry.space_group_name_H-M   'P 1'
#
loop_
_entity.id
_entity.type
_entity.pdbx_description
1 polymer ?
#
loop_
_entity_poly.entity_id
_entity_poly.type
_entity_poly.pdbx_seq_one_letter_code
_entity_poly.pdbx_strand_id
1 'polypeptide(L)'
;GDIGAFGNPIIRTPNIDMMADEGQKWTQFYVGDPVCTSSRAALLTGRYPIRSGMTSAKRVVLFPDSSRGLPLEEITIAEVLKDEGYSTAAIGKWHLGHLPKYLPQAQGFDSYYGIPYSNDMNHNGFFGEYLEKADDPNYFSDVNRFDVPLIENTTEIERPANQLTITKRYTERAVNFIETNKEKPFFLYLAHSLPHIPLFVSDEFKGRSKAGVFTDVIEEIDWSVGQVIKTLKKNNLDKNTVV
;
A
#
# COMPACT_ATOMS: atom_id res chain seq x y z
N GLY A 1 3.06 -18.02 0.71
CA GLY A 1 2.23 -18.92 0.11
C GLY A 1 0.93 -18.49 -0.57
N ASP A 2 0.55 -17.19 -0.60
CA ASP A 2 -0.78 -16.78 -1.08
C ASP A 2 -0.84 -16.45 -2.58
N ILE A 3 0.25 -16.60 -3.31
CA ILE A 3 0.33 -16.35 -4.76
C ILE A 3 0.79 -17.60 -5.52
N GLY A 4 0.43 -17.67 -6.81
CA GLY A 4 0.72 -18.82 -7.69
C GLY A 4 2.21 -19.12 -7.80
N ALA A 5 3.07 -18.09 -7.93
CA ALA A 5 4.52 -18.21 -8.01
C ALA A 5 5.16 -18.97 -6.82
N PHE A 6 4.48 -19.01 -5.66
CA PHE A 6 4.89 -19.80 -4.49
C PHE A 6 4.05 -21.08 -4.28
N GLY A 7 3.33 -21.52 -5.31
CA GLY A 7 2.64 -22.80 -5.34
C GLY A 7 1.22 -22.80 -4.80
N ASN A 8 0.56 -21.63 -4.67
CA ASN A 8 -0.85 -21.61 -4.31
C ASN A 8 -1.71 -22.13 -5.47
N PRO A 9 -2.51 -23.21 -5.26
CA PRO A 9 -3.31 -23.80 -6.34
C PRO A 9 -4.67 -23.12 -6.56
N ILE A 10 -5.07 -22.22 -5.67
CA ILE A 10 -6.42 -21.63 -5.63
C ILE A 10 -6.41 -20.19 -6.09
N ILE A 11 -5.49 -19.37 -5.58
CA ILE A 11 -5.42 -17.96 -5.87
C ILE A 11 -4.69 -17.73 -7.20
N ARG A 12 -5.34 -17.07 -8.13
CA ARG A 12 -4.80 -16.85 -9.46
C ARG A 12 -4.12 -15.47 -9.52
N THR A 13 -2.80 -15.49 -9.69
CA THR A 13 -1.95 -14.29 -9.73
C THR A 13 -1.07 -14.27 -10.98
N PRO A 14 -1.66 -14.34 -12.21
CA PRO A 14 -0.89 -14.52 -13.43
C PRO A 14 0.09 -13.37 -13.70
N ASN A 15 -0.21 -12.15 -13.28
CA ASN A 15 0.68 -11.00 -13.49
C ASN A 15 1.86 -11.01 -12.52
N ILE A 16 1.63 -11.33 -11.26
CA ILE A 16 2.68 -11.49 -10.25
C ILE A 16 3.54 -12.73 -10.57
N ASP A 17 2.91 -13.82 -11.03
CA ASP A 17 3.60 -15.05 -11.43
C ASP A 17 4.54 -14.78 -12.61
N MET A 18 4.08 -14.00 -13.61
CA MET A 18 4.92 -13.57 -14.73
C MET A 18 6.11 -12.72 -14.27
N MET A 19 5.92 -11.79 -13.31
CA MET A 19 7.03 -11.03 -12.73
C MET A 19 8.06 -11.94 -12.05
N ALA A 20 7.59 -12.98 -11.34
CA ALA A 20 8.46 -13.94 -10.69
C ALA A 20 9.25 -14.80 -11.70
N ASP A 21 8.65 -15.13 -12.84
CA ASP A 21 9.27 -15.90 -13.91
C ASP A 21 10.26 -15.05 -14.74
N GLU A 22 9.95 -13.77 -14.96
CA GLU A 22 10.82 -12.82 -15.69
C GLU A 22 11.91 -12.19 -14.79
N GLY A 23 11.78 -12.32 -13.46
CA GLY A 23 12.62 -11.64 -12.49
C GLY A 23 13.25 -12.53 -11.43
N GLN A 24 13.06 -12.17 -10.17
CA GLN A 24 13.62 -12.88 -9.01
C GLN A 24 12.53 -13.32 -8.04
N LYS A 25 12.62 -14.54 -7.57
CA LYS A 25 11.77 -15.12 -6.55
C LYS A 25 12.56 -15.45 -5.28
N TRP A 26 12.29 -14.71 -4.22
CA TRP A 26 13.05 -14.80 -2.98
C TRP A 26 12.33 -15.68 -1.95
N THR A 27 12.79 -16.88 -1.74
CA THR A 27 12.20 -17.87 -0.80
C THR A 27 12.61 -17.64 0.65
N GLN A 28 13.63 -16.81 0.90
CA GLN A 28 14.18 -16.48 2.22
C GLN A 28 14.23 -14.97 2.44
N PHE A 29 13.16 -14.26 2.08
CA PHE A 29 13.04 -12.82 2.31
C PHE A 29 12.43 -12.53 3.67
N TYR A 30 13.09 -11.67 4.45
CA TYR A 30 12.64 -11.25 5.77
C TYR A 30 12.49 -9.74 5.80
N VAL A 31 11.33 -9.26 6.26
CA VAL A 31 11.07 -7.84 6.50
C VAL A 31 11.71 -7.39 7.82
N GLY A 32 11.94 -6.09 7.97
CA GLY A 32 12.61 -5.55 9.16
C GLY A 32 11.82 -5.66 10.48
N ASP A 33 10.51 -5.90 10.39
CA ASP A 33 9.61 -6.07 11.54
C ASP A 33 8.28 -6.66 11.07
N PRO A 34 7.55 -7.46 11.88
CA PRO A 34 6.30 -8.09 11.46
C PRO A 34 5.09 -7.14 11.38
N VAL A 35 5.22 -5.87 11.81
CA VAL A 35 4.13 -4.89 11.81
C VAL A 35 4.37 -3.73 10.84
N CYS A 36 3.29 -3.12 10.37
CA CYS A 36 3.30 -2.23 9.22
C CYS A 36 4.16 -0.97 9.40
N THR A 37 4.04 -0.21 10.49
CA THR A 37 4.81 1.02 10.70
C THR A 37 6.31 0.78 10.62
N SER A 38 6.81 -0.13 11.43
CA SER A 38 8.24 -0.43 11.52
C SER A 38 8.78 -1.09 10.26
N SER A 39 8.04 -2.02 9.66
CA SER A 39 8.44 -2.66 8.39
C SER A 39 8.53 -1.64 7.24
N ARG A 40 7.58 -0.71 7.15
CA ARG A 40 7.60 0.37 6.13
C ARG A 40 8.75 1.34 6.35
N ALA A 41 9.02 1.70 7.60
CA ALA A 41 10.18 2.52 7.94
C ALA A 41 11.49 1.85 7.48
N ALA A 42 11.67 0.56 7.80
CA ALA A 42 12.83 -0.20 7.37
C ALA A 42 12.98 -0.26 5.85
N LEU A 43 11.87 -0.47 5.13
CA LEU A 43 11.86 -0.52 3.66
C LEU A 43 12.31 0.82 3.05
N LEU A 44 11.77 1.93 3.54
CA LEU A 44 12.04 3.24 2.94
C LEU A 44 13.39 3.83 3.35
N THR A 45 13.95 3.44 4.51
CA THR A 45 15.21 4.02 5.03
C THR A 45 16.40 3.07 4.93
N GLY A 46 16.18 1.79 4.65
CA GLY A 46 17.22 0.77 4.72
C GLY A 46 17.78 0.53 6.13
N ARG A 47 17.12 1.03 7.18
CA ARG A 47 17.58 0.93 8.59
C ARG A 47 16.66 0.05 9.42
N TYR A 48 17.22 -0.65 10.38
CA TYR A 48 16.42 -1.37 11.37
C TYR A 48 15.51 -0.40 12.14
N PRO A 49 14.22 -0.74 12.35
CA PRO A 49 13.23 0.16 12.97
C PRO A 49 13.60 0.65 14.36
N ILE A 50 14.35 -0.13 15.12
CA ILE A 50 14.86 0.28 16.43
C ILE A 50 15.87 1.44 16.30
N ARG A 51 16.58 1.55 15.19
CA ARG A 51 17.56 2.62 14.93
C ARG A 51 16.89 3.92 14.53
N SER A 52 15.79 3.85 13.80
CA SER A 52 14.99 5.01 13.39
C SER A 52 13.94 5.40 14.43
N GLY A 53 13.85 4.71 15.58
CA GLY A 53 12.82 4.96 16.59
C GLY A 53 11.40 4.58 16.16
N MET A 54 11.25 3.81 15.07
CA MET A 54 9.95 3.46 14.52
C MET A 54 9.38 2.14 15.05
N THR A 55 9.91 1.66 16.16
CA THR A 55 9.36 0.52 16.92
C THR A 55 8.99 0.95 18.34
N SER A 56 8.03 0.29 18.97
CA SER A 56 7.61 0.58 20.34
C SER A 56 6.93 -0.62 20.98
N ALA A 57 7.33 -0.96 22.21
CA ALA A 57 6.67 -2.00 23.00
C ALA A 57 5.26 -1.62 23.48
N LYS A 58 4.95 -0.32 23.56
CA LYS A 58 3.63 0.16 24.02
C LYS A 58 2.61 0.25 22.90
N ARG A 59 3.03 0.70 21.74
CA ARG A 59 2.21 0.86 20.55
C ARG A 59 3.04 0.39 19.36
N VAL A 60 2.77 -0.81 18.90
CA VAL A 60 3.55 -1.48 17.85
C VAL A 60 3.45 -0.77 16.47
N VAL A 61 2.40 0.04 16.27
CA VAL A 61 2.21 0.87 15.06
C VAL A 61 1.77 2.29 15.46
N LEU A 62 1.78 3.20 14.50
CA LEU A 62 1.21 4.53 14.66
C LEU A 62 -0.31 4.49 14.50
N PHE A 63 -1.00 5.26 15.33
CA PHE A 63 -2.46 5.39 15.34
C PHE A 63 -2.88 6.81 14.95
N PRO A 64 -4.19 7.06 14.67
CA PRO A 64 -4.69 8.39 14.33
C PRO A 64 -4.45 9.47 15.40
N ASP A 65 -4.22 9.09 16.65
CA ASP A 65 -3.89 9.98 17.77
C ASP A 65 -2.37 10.10 18.00
N SER A 66 -1.53 9.51 17.18
CA SER A 66 -0.07 9.56 17.35
C SER A 66 0.48 10.94 16.98
N SER A 67 1.24 11.54 17.87
CA SER A 67 1.90 12.84 17.64
C SER A 67 3.24 12.73 16.91
N ARG A 68 3.72 11.51 16.64
CA ARG A 68 5.00 11.20 16.00
C ARG A 68 4.83 10.53 14.64
N GLY A 69 5.88 10.50 13.87
CA GLY A 69 6.01 9.81 12.60
C GLY A 69 7.46 9.43 12.33
N LEU A 70 7.78 9.05 11.11
CA LEU A 70 9.16 8.82 10.69
C LEU A 70 9.95 10.12 10.92
N PRO A 71 11.05 10.08 11.71
CA PRO A 71 11.86 11.26 11.97
C PRO A 71 12.35 11.88 10.64
N LEU A 72 12.36 13.22 10.57
CA LEU A 72 12.78 13.95 9.38
C LEU A 72 14.29 13.88 9.14
N GLU A 73 15.04 13.41 10.10
CA GLU A 73 16.48 13.16 10.00
C GLU A 73 16.80 11.80 9.33
N GLU A 74 15.81 10.95 9.18
CA GLU A 74 15.94 9.69 8.43
C GLU A 74 15.91 9.99 6.94
N ILE A 75 16.87 9.48 6.21
CA ILE A 75 16.93 9.62 4.75
C ILE A 75 16.18 8.46 4.11
N THR A 76 15.19 8.76 3.32
CA THR A 76 14.40 7.75 2.58
C THR A 76 14.97 7.52 1.18
N ILE A 77 14.65 6.36 0.60
CA ILE A 77 14.96 6.08 -0.80
C ILE A 77 14.33 7.13 -1.75
N ALA A 78 13.19 7.71 -1.37
CA ALA A 78 12.55 8.76 -2.18
C ALA A 78 13.37 10.05 -2.19
N GLU A 79 13.94 10.47 -1.05
CA GLU A 79 14.83 11.62 -0.98
C GLU A 79 16.10 11.40 -1.81
N VAL A 80 16.76 10.25 -1.64
CA VAL A 80 17.96 9.92 -2.43
C VAL A 80 17.67 9.96 -3.93
N LEU A 81 16.59 9.36 -4.37
CA LEU A 81 16.25 9.33 -5.80
C LEU A 81 15.80 10.71 -6.31
N LYS A 82 15.11 11.49 -5.49
CA LYS A 82 14.74 12.86 -5.84
C LYS A 82 15.97 13.75 -6.06
N ASP A 83 16.97 13.63 -5.21
CA ASP A 83 18.25 14.37 -5.38
C ASP A 83 18.98 13.97 -6.67
N GLU A 84 18.75 12.74 -7.17
CA GLU A 84 19.25 12.25 -8.47
C GLU A 84 18.31 12.60 -9.65
N GLY A 85 17.31 13.45 -9.42
CA GLY A 85 16.42 13.97 -10.47
C GLY A 85 15.22 13.08 -10.81
N TYR A 86 14.91 12.07 -9.99
CA TYR A 86 13.72 11.26 -10.18
C TYR A 86 12.44 12.02 -9.78
N SER A 87 11.39 11.87 -10.57
CA SER A 87 10.02 12.20 -10.13
C SER A 87 9.56 11.14 -9.14
N THR A 88 8.99 11.54 -8.00
CA THR A 88 8.67 10.60 -6.91
C THR A 88 7.19 10.64 -6.53
N ALA A 89 6.56 9.48 -6.37
CA ALA A 89 5.17 9.38 -5.91
C ALA A 89 4.98 8.26 -4.89
N ALA A 90 4.20 8.55 -3.84
CA ALA A 90 3.65 7.55 -2.94
C ALA A 90 2.15 7.39 -3.22
N ILE A 91 1.71 6.17 -3.49
CA ILE A 91 0.30 5.84 -3.72
C ILE A 91 -0.09 4.68 -2.83
N GLY A 92 -1.11 4.87 -1.98
CA GLY A 92 -1.61 3.85 -1.09
C GLY A 92 -1.43 4.17 0.40
N LYS A 93 -1.29 3.13 1.22
CA LYS A 93 -1.13 3.23 2.67
C LYS A 93 0.25 3.75 3.03
N TRP A 94 0.30 4.87 3.77
CA TRP A 94 1.55 5.45 4.27
C TRP A 94 2.03 4.80 5.58
N HIS A 95 1.32 5.01 6.65
CA HIS A 95 1.53 4.49 8.00
C HIS A 95 2.85 4.85 8.68
N LEU A 96 3.44 5.98 8.29
CA LEU A 96 4.67 6.52 8.89
C LEU A 96 4.48 7.91 9.52
N GLY A 97 3.25 8.25 9.87
CA GLY A 97 2.83 9.50 10.49
C GLY A 97 1.80 10.23 9.62
N HIS A 98 0.70 10.66 10.27
CA HIS A 98 -0.44 11.27 9.59
C HIS A 98 -0.45 12.80 9.70
N LEU A 99 0.34 13.38 10.60
CA LEU A 99 0.46 14.83 10.70
C LEU A 99 1.16 15.39 9.45
N PRO A 100 0.81 16.61 8.99
CA PRO A 100 1.36 17.18 7.74
C PRO A 100 2.88 17.11 7.62
N LYS A 101 3.60 17.33 8.72
CA LYS A 101 5.07 17.25 8.78
C LYS A 101 5.66 15.86 8.61
N TYR A 102 4.84 14.80 8.59
CA TYR A 102 5.27 13.41 8.42
C TYR A 102 4.66 12.73 7.21
N LEU A 103 3.83 13.45 6.45
CA LEU A 103 3.26 12.92 5.20
C LEU A 103 4.37 12.69 4.15
N PRO A 104 4.11 11.89 3.12
CA PRO A 104 5.12 11.53 2.12
C PRO A 104 5.88 12.70 1.53
N GLN A 105 5.26 13.89 1.34
CA GLN A 105 5.97 15.04 0.81
C GLN A 105 7.10 15.55 1.71
N ALA A 106 6.98 15.37 3.02
CA ALA A 106 8.05 15.68 3.98
C ALA A 106 9.15 14.61 4.02
N GLN A 107 9.01 13.54 3.23
CA GLN A 107 9.88 12.37 3.18
C GLN A 107 10.34 12.05 1.75
N GLY A 108 10.48 13.09 0.91
CA GLY A 108 11.06 13.00 -0.41
C GLY A 108 10.10 12.71 -1.57
N PHE A 109 8.82 12.52 -1.34
CA PHE A 109 7.85 12.32 -2.41
C PHE A 109 7.29 13.64 -2.95
N ASP A 110 7.25 13.80 -4.28
CA ASP A 110 6.64 14.96 -4.93
C ASP A 110 5.12 14.96 -4.80
N SER A 111 4.52 13.77 -4.82
CA SER A 111 3.08 13.60 -4.72
C SER A 111 2.68 12.42 -3.83
N TYR A 112 1.50 12.54 -3.23
CA TYR A 112 0.89 11.49 -2.42
C TYR A 112 -0.60 11.34 -2.75
N TYR A 113 -1.06 10.11 -2.83
CA TYR A 113 -2.48 9.77 -2.90
C TYR A 113 -2.74 8.49 -2.11
N GLY A 114 -3.45 8.56 -0.99
CA GLY A 114 -3.66 7.37 -0.18
C GLY A 114 -4.23 7.62 1.20
N ILE A 115 -4.21 6.57 2.03
CA ILE A 115 -4.62 6.63 3.43
C ILE A 115 -3.40 6.74 4.34
N PRO A 116 -3.44 7.63 5.36
CA PRO A 116 -2.25 7.95 6.16
C PRO A 116 -1.89 6.89 7.21
N TYR A 117 -2.77 5.93 7.47
CA TYR A 117 -2.59 4.81 8.42
C TYR A 117 -3.37 3.58 7.94
N SER A 118 -3.61 2.60 8.80
CA SER A 118 -4.29 1.35 8.43
C SER A 118 -5.78 1.58 8.16
N ASN A 119 -6.33 0.80 7.25
CA ASN A 119 -7.70 0.89 6.76
C ASN A 119 -8.77 0.48 7.80
N ASP A 120 -8.38 -0.13 8.91
CA ASP A 120 -9.22 -0.50 10.07
C ASP A 120 -9.25 0.55 11.18
N MET A 121 -8.50 1.64 11.03
CA MET A 121 -8.41 2.69 12.04
C MET A 121 -9.62 3.62 12.02
N ASN A 122 -9.80 4.39 13.13
CA ASN A 122 -10.99 5.23 13.35
C ASN A 122 -12.31 4.44 13.21
N HIS A 123 -12.33 3.21 13.71
CA HIS A 123 -13.54 2.41 13.74
C HIS A 123 -14.64 3.12 14.54
N ASN A 124 -15.81 3.25 13.92
CA ASN A 124 -17.01 3.79 14.56
C ASN A 124 -17.67 2.68 15.39
N GLY A 125 -17.34 2.58 16.66
CA GLY A 125 -17.83 1.57 17.59
C GLY A 125 -16.79 1.13 18.62
N PHE A 126 -17.17 0.19 19.46
CA PHE A 126 -16.28 -0.38 20.45
C PHE A 126 -15.38 -1.45 19.80
N PHE A 127 -14.09 -1.41 20.05
CA PHE A 127 -13.13 -2.38 19.47
C PHE A 127 -13.47 -3.84 19.77
N GLY A 128 -14.14 -4.12 20.90
CA GLY A 128 -14.69 -5.46 21.22
C GLY A 128 -15.72 -5.94 20.22
N GLU A 129 -16.59 -5.06 19.71
CA GLU A 129 -17.57 -5.41 18.67
C GLU A 129 -16.88 -5.85 17.37
N TYR A 130 -15.77 -5.22 17.02
CA TYR A 130 -14.94 -5.60 15.88
C TYR A 130 -14.43 -7.05 16.00
N LEU A 131 -13.98 -7.46 17.19
CA LEU A 131 -13.51 -8.82 17.43
C LEU A 131 -14.65 -9.84 17.45
N GLU A 132 -15.80 -9.50 18.06
CA GLU A 132 -16.97 -10.37 18.14
C GLU A 132 -17.59 -10.64 16.77
N LYS A 133 -17.47 -9.69 15.85
CA LYS A 133 -18.08 -9.76 14.50
C LYS A 133 -17.09 -10.03 13.39
N ALA A 134 -15.88 -10.49 13.74
CA ALA A 134 -14.82 -10.78 12.78
C ALA A 134 -15.25 -11.78 11.68
N ASP A 135 -16.20 -12.66 11.99
CA ASP A 135 -16.73 -13.67 11.06
C ASP A 135 -18.01 -13.22 10.32
N ASP A 136 -18.52 -12.00 10.58
CA ASP A 136 -19.69 -11.48 9.85
C ASP A 136 -19.24 -10.76 8.56
N PRO A 137 -19.47 -11.36 7.37
CA PRO A 137 -19.05 -10.76 6.11
C PRO A 137 -19.75 -9.44 5.79
N ASN A 138 -20.92 -9.17 6.40
CA ASN A 138 -21.64 -7.91 6.20
C ASN A 138 -21.10 -6.81 7.11
N TYR A 139 -20.54 -7.17 8.26
CA TYR A 139 -19.94 -6.21 9.17
C TYR A 139 -18.79 -5.46 8.53
N PHE A 140 -17.92 -6.17 7.81
CA PHE A 140 -16.75 -5.61 7.12
C PHE A 140 -17.05 -5.06 5.73
N SER A 141 -18.25 -5.21 5.20
CA SER A 141 -18.63 -4.63 3.91
C SER A 141 -19.06 -3.16 4.02
N ASP A 142 -19.35 -2.65 5.22
CA ASP A 142 -19.74 -1.26 5.43
C ASP A 142 -18.52 -0.36 5.62
N VAL A 143 -18.14 0.34 4.56
CA VAL A 143 -17.00 1.28 4.56
C VAL A 143 -17.16 2.42 5.58
N ASN A 144 -18.40 2.78 5.96
CA ASN A 144 -18.68 3.87 6.90
C ASN A 144 -18.31 3.51 8.36
N ARG A 145 -18.04 2.24 8.64
CA ARG A 145 -17.56 1.83 9.97
C ARG A 145 -16.14 2.29 10.26
N PHE A 146 -15.36 2.61 9.23
CA PHE A 146 -13.95 2.97 9.34
C PHE A 146 -13.74 4.38 8.80
N ASP A 147 -13.74 5.36 9.68
CA ASP A 147 -13.60 6.78 9.34
C ASP A 147 -12.15 7.13 8.96
N VAL A 148 -11.62 6.45 7.94
CA VAL A 148 -10.27 6.63 7.43
C VAL A 148 -10.29 7.68 6.32
N PRO A 149 -9.44 8.73 6.38
CA PRO A 149 -9.40 9.73 5.32
C PRO A 149 -8.65 9.22 4.09
N LEU A 150 -9.08 9.66 2.92
CA LEU A 150 -8.29 9.64 1.72
C LEU A 150 -7.64 11.01 1.54
N ILE A 151 -6.34 11.01 1.34
CA ILE A 151 -5.53 12.23 1.24
C ILE A 151 -4.95 12.32 -0.17
N GLU A 152 -5.03 13.49 -0.76
CA GLU A 152 -4.25 13.88 -1.93
C GLU A 152 -3.27 14.98 -1.53
N ASN A 153 -1.99 14.65 -1.62
CA ASN A 153 -0.89 15.46 -1.11
C ASN A 153 -1.02 15.69 0.41
N THR A 154 -1.42 16.88 0.84
CA THR A 154 -1.65 17.24 2.24
C THR A 154 -3.12 17.50 2.54
N THR A 155 -4.00 17.32 1.54
CA THR A 155 -5.42 17.64 1.64
C THR A 155 -6.25 16.38 1.78
N GLU A 156 -7.10 16.34 2.79
CA GLU A 156 -8.14 15.32 2.90
C GLU A 156 -9.22 15.60 1.83
N ILE A 157 -9.43 14.62 0.94
CA ILE A 157 -10.35 14.77 -0.19
C ILE A 157 -11.62 13.92 -0.04
N GLU A 158 -11.62 12.96 0.89
CA GLU A 158 -12.74 12.06 1.13
C GLU A 158 -12.64 11.47 2.55
N ARG A 159 -13.77 11.39 3.28
CA ARG A 159 -13.86 10.75 4.58
C ARG A 159 -15.31 10.27 4.86
N PRO A 160 -15.53 9.00 5.15
CA PRO A 160 -14.54 7.92 5.04
C PRO A 160 -14.15 7.62 3.60
N ALA A 161 -12.93 7.15 3.40
CA ALA A 161 -12.47 6.68 2.10
C ALA A 161 -13.30 5.47 1.63
N ASN A 162 -13.80 5.49 0.41
CA ASN A 162 -14.48 4.34 -0.17
C ASN A 162 -13.49 3.21 -0.48
N GLN A 163 -13.37 2.28 0.45
CA GLN A 163 -12.42 1.17 0.37
C GLN A 163 -12.78 0.12 -0.69
N LEU A 164 -14.05 0.06 -1.14
CA LEU A 164 -14.47 -0.83 -2.24
C LEU A 164 -13.85 -0.43 -3.59
N THR A 165 -13.43 0.83 -3.73
CA THR A 165 -12.85 1.34 -4.97
C THR A 165 -11.36 1.67 -4.85
N ILE A 166 -10.78 1.48 -3.68
CA ILE A 166 -9.47 2.05 -3.35
C ILE A 166 -8.34 1.41 -4.17
N THR A 167 -8.35 0.10 -4.38
CA THR A 167 -7.36 -0.61 -5.20
C THR A 167 -7.37 -0.12 -6.62
N LYS A 168 -8.56 0.03 -7.23
CA LYS A 168 -8.72 0.57 -8.57
C LYS A 168 -8.20 2.01 -8.67
N ARG A 169 -8.56 2.87 -7.71
CA ARG A 169 -8.14 4.28 -7.67
C ARG A 169 -6.62 4.41 -7.54
N TYR A 170 -5.99 3.58 -6.71
CA TYR A 170 -4.52 3.52 -6.61
C TYR A 170 -3.90 3.11 -7.94
N THR A 171 -4.46 2.12 -8.60
CA THR A 171 -4.00 1.65 -9.90
C THR A 171 -4.09 2.73 -10.97
N GLU A 172 -5.23 3.43 -11.05
CA GLU A 172 -5.43 4.54 -11.99
C GLU A 172 -4.43 5.68 -11.76
N ARG A 173 -4.17 6.02 -10.48
CA ARG A 173 -3.13 7.02 -10.11
C ARG A 173 -1.72 6.55 -10.48
N ALA A 174 -1.41 5.28 -10.27
CA ALA A 174 -0.12 4.69 -10.63
C ALA A 174 0.11 4.72 -12.14
N VAL A 175 -0.87 4.29 -12.91
CA VAL A 175 -0.83 4.34 -14.38
C VAL A 175 -0.65 5.77 -14.88
N ASN A 176 -1.44 6.71 -14.37
CA ASN A 176 -1.31 8.12 -14.74
C ASN A 176 0.06 8.71 -14.39
N PHE A 177 0.60 8.37 -13.22
CA PHE A 177 1.92 8.83 -12.81
C PHE A 177 3.01 8.32 -13.78
N ILE A 178 2.97 7.06 -14.17
CA ILE A 178 3.92 6.47 -15.13
C ILE A 178 3.79 7.18 -16.50
N GLU A 179 2.56 7.33 -17.01
CA GLU A 179 2.34 7.97 -18.31
C GLU A 179 2.80 9.44 -18.33
N THR A 180 2.61 10.16 -17.23
CA THR A 180 3.02 11.57 -17.10
C THR A 180 4.54 11.74 -16.99
N ASN A 181 5.23 10.75 -16.41
CA ASN A 181 6.66 10.84 -16.15
C ASN A 181 7.52 9.93 -17.04
N LYS A 182 6.97 9.37 -18.11
CA LYS A 182 7.65 8.40 -18.98
C LYS A 182 8.94 8.89 -19.65
N GLU A 183 9.12 10.20 -19.77
CA GLU A 183 10.32 10.83 -20.37
C GLU A 183 11.39 11.19 -19.32
N LYS A 184 11.16 10.83 -18.04
CA LYS A 184 12.06 11.13 -16.91
C LYS A 184 12.26 9.87 -16.08
N PRO A 185 13.37 9.77 -15.34
CA PRO A 185 13.46 8.76 -14.30
C PRO A 185 12.38 9.01 -13.24
N PHE A 186 11.77 7.94 -12.75
CA PHE A 186 10.74 8.04 -11.72
C PHE A 186 10.85 6.94 -10.68
N PHE A 187 10.36 7.24 -9.48
CA PHE A 187 10.18 6.29 -8.39
C PHE A 187 8.73 6.31 -7.94
N LEU A 188 8.08 5.17 -8.04
CA LEU A 188 6.71 4.97 -7.59
C LEU A 188 6.67 3.98 -6.42
N TYR A 189 6.26 4.44 -5.25
CA TYR A 189 5.92 3.58 -4.12
C TYR A 189 4.42 3.27 -4.14
N LEU A 190 4.04 2.17 -4.81
CA LEU A 190 2.65 1.69 -4.84
C LEU A 190 2.41 0.72 -3.68
N ALA A 191 1.85 1.25 -2.61
CA ALA A 191 1.66 0.56 -1.33
C ALA A 191 0.18 0.27 -1.08
N HIS A 192 -0.36 -0.78 -1.70
CA HIS A 192 -1.75 -1.17 -1.50
C HIS A 192 -2.13 -1.26 -0.01
N SER A 193 -3.36 -0.82 0.33
CA SER A 193 -3.89 -0.92 1.69
C SER A 193 -4.31 -2.33 2.03
N LEU A 194 -4.77 -3.07 1.03
CA LEU A 194 -5.17 -4.47 1.10
C LEU A 194 -3.99 -5.40 0.78
N PRO A 195 -3.98 -6.63 1.27
CA PRO A 195 -5.05 -7.39 1.90
C PRO A 195 -5.14 -7.24 3.43
N HIS A 196 -4.82 -6.08 4.00
CA HIS A 196 -5.05 -5.84 5.42
C HIS A 196 -6.55 -5.88 5.73
N ILE A 197 -6.94 -6.50 6.83
CA ILE A 197 -8.32 -6.51 7.30
C ILE A 197 -8.75 -5.11 7.80
N PRO A 198 -10.05 -4.74 7.65
CA PRO A 198 -11.12 -5.47 6.96
C PRO A 198 -10.88 -5.57 5.45
N LEU A 199 -11.37 -6.67 4.87
CA LEU A 199 -11.18 -6.95 3.46
C LEU A 199 -12.29 -6.28 2.64
N PHE A 200 -11.92 -5.35 1.78
CA PHE A 200 -12.79 -4.72 0.81
C PHE A 200 -12.34 -5.10 -0.60
N VAL A 201 -13.28 -5.35 -1.46
CA VAL A 201 -13.03 -5.71 -2.86
C VAL A 201 -14.05 -4.99 -3.75
N SER A 202 -13.65 -4.59 -4.94
CA SER A 202 -14.56 -3.97 -5.89
C SER A 202 -15.63 -4.93 -6.38
N ASP A 203 -16.78 -4.39 -6.81
CA ASP A 203 -17.88 -5.19 -7.37
C ASP A 203 -17.44 -6.04 -8.57
N GLU A 204 -16.43 -5.58 -9.33
CA GLU A 204 -15.86 -6.31 -10.46
C GLU A 204 -15.17 -7.61 -10.03
N PHE A 205 -14.56 -7.64 -8.84
CA PHE A 205 -13.82 -8.80 -8.35
C PHE A 205 -14.60 -9.61 -7.31
N LYS A 206 -15.65 -9.06 -6.72
CA LYS A 206 -16.44 -9.72 -5.67
C LYS A 206 -17.04 -11.03 -6.15
N GLY A 207 -16.68 -12.13 -5.48
CA GLY A 207 -17.15 -13.49 -5.79
C GLY A 207 -16.56 -14.09 -7.06
N ARG A 208 -15.60 -13.43 -7.70
CA ARG A 208 -14.98 -13.88 -8.97
C ARG A 208 -14.13 -15.12 -8.79
N SER A 209 -13.38 -15.21 -7.70
CA SER A 209 -12.53 -16.34 -7.40
C SER A 209 -13.31 -17.60 -6.99
N LYS A 210 -14.54 -17.45 -6.46
CA LYS A 210 -15.34 -18.49 -5.82
C LYS A 210 -14.68 -19.14 -4.58
N ALA A 211 -13.60 -18.54 -4.08
CA ALA A 211 -12.80 -19.03 -2.96
C ALA A 211 -12.77 -18.08 -1.75
N GLY A 212 -13.68 -17.09 -1.75
CA GLY A 212 -13.86 -16.13 -0.66
C GLY A 212 -13.19 -14.77 -0.91
N VAL A 213 -13.59 -13.80 -0.10
CA VAL A 213 -13.21 -12.39 -0.29
C VAL A 213 -11.70 -12.15 -0.25
N PHE A 214 -10.94 -12.91 0.54
CA PHE A 214 -9.48 -12.80 0.57
C PHE A 214 -8.86 -13.10 -0.80
N THR A 215 -9.33 -14.16 -1.44
CA THR A 215 -8.86 -14.55 -2.77
C THR A 215 -9.24 -13.48 -3.81
N ASP A 216 -10.47 -12.96 -3.74
CA ASP A 216 -10.93 -11.89 -4.64
C ASP A 216 -10.05 -10.65 -4.51
N VAL A 217 -9.67 -10.26 -3.28
CA VAL A 217 -8.78 -9.13 -3.00
C VAL A 217 -7.38 -9.35 -3.60
N ILE A 218 -6.81 -10.55 -3.44
CA ILE A 218 -5.49 -10.86 -4.01
C ILE A 218 -5.54 -10.84 -5.54
N GLU A 219 -6.61 -11.37 -6.15
CA GLU A 219 -6.80 -11.32 -7.60
C GLU A 219 -6.98 -9.87 -8.12
N GLU A 220 -7.62 -8.99 -7.33
CA GLU A 220 -7.71 -7.55 -7.66
C GLU A 220 -6.34 -6.85 -7.57
N ILE A 221 -5.52 -7.20 -6.58
CA ILE A 221 -4.14 -6.69 -6.49
C ILE A 221 -3.30 -7.20 -7.68
N ASP A 222 -3.43 -8.46 -8.06
CA ASP A 222 -2.76 -9.00 -9.25
C ASP A 222 -3.17 -8.26 -10.52
N TRP A 223 -4.47 -7.95 -10.68
CA TRP A 223 -4.95 -7.11 -11.77
C TRP A 223 -4.28 -5.74 -11.76
N SER A 224 -4.15 -5.10 -10.59
CA SER A 224 -3.46 -3.81 -10.44
C SER A 224 -2.01 -3.89 -10.91
N VAL A 225 -1.27 -4.91 -10.48
CA VAL A 225 0.10 -5.17 -10.96
C VAL A 225 0.12 -5.31 -12.47
N GLY A 226 -0.83 -6.06 -13.03
CA GLY A 226 -0.98 -6.23 -14.48
C GLY A 226 -1.18 -4.90 -15.23
N GLN A 227 -1.95 -3.95 -14.67
CA GLN A 227 -2.12 -2.62 -15.27
C GLN A 227 -0.82 -1.82 -15.28
N VAL A 228 -0.05 -1.87 -14.19
CA VAL A 228 1.26 -1.22 -14.10
C VAL A 228 2.22 -1.80 -15.15
N ILE A 229 2.40 -3.12 -15.18
CA ILE A 229 3.29 -3.80 -16.14
C ILE A 229 2.87 -3.51 -17.59
N LYS A 230 1.56 -3.58 -17.89
CA LYS A 230 1.02 -3.23 -19.22
C LYS A 230 1.36 -1.79 -19.61
N THR A 231 1.29 -0.87 -18.67
CA THR A 231 1.60 0.55 -18.92
C THR A 231 3.10 0.74 -19.18
N LEU A 232 3.96 0.08 -18.44
CA LEU A 232 5.40 0.08 -18.68
C LEU A 232 5.72 -0.47 -20.08
N LYS A 233 5.18 -1.64 -20.44
CA LYS A 233 5.37 -2.26 -21.77
C LYS A 233 4.85 -1.36 -22.90
N LYS A 234 3.65 -0.77 -22.76
CA LYS A 234 3.06 0.16 -23.74
C LYS A 234 3.95 1.37 -24.04
N ASN A 235 4.67 1.85 -23.04
CA ASN A 235 5.56 3.01 -23.15
C ASN A 235 7.03 2.64 -23.38
N ASN A 236 7.36 1.37 -23.64
CA ASN A 236 8.72 0.84 -23.82
C ASN A 236 9.64 1.10 -22.61
N LEU A 237 9.09 1.10 -21.40
CA LEU A 237 9.80 1.34 -20.14
C LEU A 237 10.16 0.03 -19.42
N ASP A 238 9.59 -1.10 -19.82
CA ASP A 238 9.73 -2.40 -19.16
C ASP A 238 11.16 -2.91 -19.07
N LYS A 239 12.02 -2.53 -20.02
CA LYS A 239 13.45 -2.91 -20.03
C LYS A 239 14.34 -1.98 -19.23
N ASN A 240 13.81 -0.84 -18.78
CA ASN A 240 14.57 0.18 -18.02
C ASN A 240 13.87 0.55 -16.70
N THR A 241 12.97 -0.30 -16.23
CA THR A 241 12.27 -0.13 -14.95
C THR A 241 12.40 -1.40 -14.12
N VAL A 242 12.85 -1.25 -12.89
CA VAL A 242 12.79 -2.31 -11.88
C VAL A 242 11.43 -2.24 -11.18
N VAL A 243 10.73 -3.37 -11.10
CA VAL A 243 9.42 -3.49 -10.45
C VAL A 243 9.52 -4.49 -9.31
#